data_11d25a841d7bcc1fec5acee6b9496574
#
_entry.id   11d25a841d7bcc1fec5acee6b9496574
#
_cell.length_a   1.000
_cell.length_b   1.000
_cell.length_c   1.000
_cell.angle_alpha   90.00
_cell.angle_beta   90.00
_cell.angle_gamma   90.00
#
_symmetry.space_group_name_H-M   'P 1'
#
loop_
_entity.id
_entity.type
_entity.pdbx_description
1 polymer ?
#
loop_
_entity_poly.entity_id
_entity_poly.type
_entity_poly.pdbx_seq_one_letter_code
_entity_poly.pdbx_strand_id
1 'polypeptide(L)'
;MDFLIRTALKDDADSIAGLSGQLGYPISREETLENLSIILQTSNETIFVALHEDKVIGWIGVFKTVHLASGPHCVIGGLVVHDDYHRKGVGKKLVDQALHWSRQQCQHLVRVRCNMKRKEAHGFYVQLGFTEKKEQKVFEINI
;
A
#
# COMPACT_ATOMS: atom_id res chain seq x y z
N MET A 1 -22.21 0.48 -0.60
CA MET A 1 -21.46 1.55 0.07
C MET A 1 -20.62 2.28 -0.97
N ASP A 2 -20.76 3.56 -1.02
CA ASP A 2 -19.99 4.38 -1.96
C ASP A 2 -18.69 4.86 -1.35
N PHE A 3 -17.59 4.69 -2.07
CA PHE A 3 -16.30 5.23 -1.70
C PHE A 3 -15.51 5.60 -2.96
N LEU A 4 -14.54 6.47 -2.81
CA LEU A 4 -13.69 6.88 -3.92
C LEU A 4 -12.22 6.71 -3.56
N ILE A 5 -11.38 6.63 -4.59
CA ILE A 5 -9.94 6.52 -4.46
C ILE A 5 -9.31 7.78 -5.07
N ARG A 6 -8.34 8.36 -4.38
CA ARG A 6 -7.52 9.46 -4.89
C ARG A 6 -6.09 9.37 -4.38
N THR A 7 -5.20 10.11 -4.99
CA THR A 7 -3.83 10.27 -4.49
C THR A 7 -3.88 10.92 -3.11
N ALA A 8 -3.05 10.46 -2.20
CA ALA A 8 -2.95 11.02 -0.86
C ALA A 8 -2.45 12.47 -0.90
N LEU A 9 -2.90 13.25 0.06
CA LEU A 9 -2.46 14.61 0.32
C LEU A 9 -1.74 14.64 1.67
N LYS A 10 -0.92 15.65 1.90
CA LYS A 10 -0.24 15.81 3.20
C LYS A 10 -1.23 15.86 4.36
N ASP A 11 -2.41 16.44 4.14
CA ASP A 11 -3.47 16.52 5.15
C ASP A 11 -4.03 15.15 5.56
N ASP A 12 -3.74 14.09 4.80
CA ASP A 12 -4.16 12.73 5.14
C ASP A 12 -3.25 12.05 6.16
N ALA A 13 -2.14 12.68 6.53
CA ALA A 13 -1.11 12.06 7.39
C ALA A 13 -1.67 11.54 8.72
N ASP A 14 -2.55 12.31 9.36
CA ASP A 14 -3.15 11.91 10.63
C ASP A 14 -4.00 10.65 10.49
N SER A 15 -4.86 10.61 9.47
CA SER A 15 -5.71 9.46 9.20
C SER A 15 -4.90 8.22 8.82
N ILE A 16 -3.87 8.40 8.01
CA ILE A 16 -2.97 7.30 7.61
C ILE A 16 -2.24 6.74 8.84
N ALA A 17 -1.73 7.61 9.71
CA ALA A 17 -1.07 7.20 10.95
C ALA A 17 -2.01 6.39 11.85
N GLY A 18 -3.25 6.85 12.00
CA GLY A 18 -4.26 6.16 12.78
C GLY A 18 -4.58 4.76 12.24
N LEU A 19 -4.76 4.64 10.94
CA LEU A 19 -5.00 3.34 10.29
C LEU A 19 -3.82 2.40 10.44
N SER A 20 -2.60 2.89 10.28
CA SER A 20 -1.37 2.09 10.41
C SER A 20 -1.25 1.51 11.81
N GLY A 21 -1.65 2.27 12.84
CA GLY A 21 -1.67 1.80 14.22
C GLY A 21 -2.59 0.61 14.45
N GLN A 22 -3.70 0.53 13.75
CA GLN A 22 -4.64 -0.60 13.85
C GLN A 22 -4.02 -1.93 13.40
N LEU A 23 -3.04 -1.88 12.50
CA LEU A 23 -2.34 -3.08 12.02
C LEU A 23 -1.09 -3.42 12.82
N GLY A 24 -0.85 -2.73 13.93
CA GLY A 24 0.33 -2.98 14.75
C GLY A 24 1.61 -2.35 14.21
N TYR A 25 1.50 -1.36 13.33
CA TYR A 25 2.62 -0.57 12.83
C TYR A 25 2.51 0.85 13.36
N PRO A 26 2.81 1.08 14.65
CA PRO A 26 2.68 2.41 15.23
C PRO A 26 3.67 3.36 14.58
N ILE A 27 3.12 4.43 14.04
CA ILE A 27 3.90 5.52 13.46
C ILE A 27 3.22 6.83 13.88
N SER A 28 4.00 7.84 14.24
CA SER A 28 3.44 9.11 14.63
C SER A 28 2.89 9.88 13.43
N ARG A 29 2.00 10.83 13.70
CA ARG A 29 1.51 11.75 12.67
C ARG A 29 2.68 12.50 12.00
N GLU A 30 3.64 12.95 12.80
CA GLU A 30 4.81 13.71 12.33
C GLU A 30 5.69 12.86 11.40
N GLU A 31 5.98 11.62 11.78
CA GLU A 31 6.75 10.70 10.94
C GLU A 31 6.00 10.37 9.65
N THR A 32 4.69 10.15 9.74
CA THR A 32 3.87 9.89 8.57
C THR A 32 3.88 11.08 7.62
N LEU A 33 3.77 12.29 8.15
CA LEU A 33 3.81 13.51 7.34
C LEU A 33 5.15 13.68 6.65
N GLU A 34 6.25 13.44 7.35
CA GLU A 34 7.60 13.50 6.77
C GLU A 34 7.75 12.49 5.63
N ASN A 35 7.38 11.23 5.87
CA ASN A 35 7.48 10.18 4.87
C ASN A 35 6.59 10.46 3.67
N LEU A 36 5.36 10.89 3.91
CA LEU A 36 4.41 11.22 2.85
C LEU A 36 4.93 12.39 2.00
N SER A 37 5.52 13.40 2.64
CA SER A 37 6.09 14.55 1.93
C SER A 37 7.22 14.14 1.00
N ILE A 38 8.06 13.20 1.42
CA ILE A 38 9.15 12.65 0.58
C ILE A 38 8.55 11.87 -0.59
N ILE A 39 7.60 10.99 -0.32
CA ILE A 39 6.98 10.13 -1.33
C ILE A 39 6.28 10.97 -2.40
N LEU A 40 5.50 11.97 -1.99
CA LEU A 40 4.73 12.80 -2.93
C LEU A 40 5.61 13.68 -3.83
N GLN A 41 6.89 13.85 -3.50
CA GLN A 41 7.84 14.58 -4.34
C GLN A 41 8.53 13.70 -5.37
N THR A 42 8.37 12.38 -5.31
CA THR A 42 9.01 11.47 -6.26
C THR A 42 8.02 11.04 -7.35
N SER A 43 8.55 10.75 -8.55
CA SER A 43 7.76 10.17 -9.63
C SER A 43 7.69 8.65 -9.59
N ASN A 44 8.49 8.02 -8.71
CA ASN A 44 8.65 6.56 -8.64
C ASN A 44 7.81 5.90 -7.54
N GLU A 45 7.10 6.68 -6.76
CA GLU A 45 6.33 6.17 -5.64
C GLU A 45 5.08 7.02 -5.42
N THR A 46 4.00 6.40 -4.96
CA THR A 46 2.78 7.14 -4.62
C THR A 46 1.98 6.39 -3.56
N ILE A 47 1.07 7.13 -2.95
CA ILE A 47 0.11 6.62 -1.98
C ILE A 47 -1.29 6.99 -2.48
N PHE A 48 -2.19 6.02 -2.46
CA PHE A 48 -3.62 6.27 -2.72
C PHE A 48 -4.40 6.05 -1.44
N VAL A 49 -5.44 6.83 -1.27
CA VAL A 49 -6.36 6.70 -0.13
C VAL A 49 -7.77 6.41 -0.64
N ALA A 50 -8.51 5.64 0.14
CA ALA A 50 -9.93 5.40 -0.08
C ALA A 50 -10.71 6.26 0.90
N LEU A 51 -11.77 6.93 0.43
CA LEU A 51 -12.60 7.80 1.23
C LEU A 51 -14.06 7.38 1.14
N HIS A 52 -14.71 7.35 2.30
CA HIS A 52 -16.13 7.18 2.44
C HIS A 52 -16.67 8.35 3.27
N GLU A 53 -17.59 9.12 2.70
CA GLU A 53 -18.15 10.31 3.36
C GLU A 53 -17.04 11.24 3.90
N ASP A 54 -16.05 11.53 3.04
CA ASP A 54 -14.89 12.38 3.32
C ASP A 54 -13.94 11.85 4.40
N LYS A 55 -14.14 10.62 4.86
CA LYS A 55 -13.28 9.97 5.83
C LYS A 55 -12.34 8.98 5.14
N VAL A 56 -11.05 9.06 5.45
CA VAL A 56 -10.06 8.08 4.95
C VAL A 56 -10.30 6.74 5.65
N ILE A 57 -10.63 5.72 4.86
CA ILE A 57 -10.94 4.38 5.36
C ILE A 57 -9.90 3.33 4.96
N GLY A 58 -8.93 3.71 4.15
CA GLY A 58 -7.85 2.82 3.74
C GLY A 58 -6.79 3.55 2.94
N TRP A 59 -5.62 2.92 2.79
CA TRP A 59 -4.55 3.45 1.95
C TRP A 59 -3.73 2.31 1.36
N ILE A 60 -3.04 2.61 0.26
CA ILE A 60 -2.09 1.70 -0.39
C ILE A 60 -0.88 2.49 -0.86
N GLY A 61 0.31 1.90 -0.67
CA GLY A 61 1.55 2.45 -1.21
C GLY A 61 2.09 1.56 -2.30
N VAL A 62 2.55 2.16 -3.39
CA VAL A 62 3.14 1.45 -4.53
C VAL A 62 4.33 2.23 -5.05
N PHE A 63 5.39 1.51 -5.42
CA PHE A 63 6.60 2.15 -5.95
C PHE A 63 7.22 1.31 -7.06
N LYS A 64 7.92 2.01 -7.96
CA LYS A 64 8.70 1.41 -9.03
C LYS A 64 10.14 1.22 -8.57
N THR A 65 10.71 0.08 -8.87
CA THR A 65 12.09 -0.24 -8.51
C THR A 65 12.75 -1.11 -9.57
N VAL A 66 14.06 -1.29 -9.46
CA VAL A 66 14.83 -2.17 -10.33
C VAL A 66 15.72 -3.04 -9.45
N HIS A 67 15.58 -4.35 -9.58
CA HIS A 67 16.51 -5.29 -8.98
C HIS A 67 17.43 -5.85 -10.07
N LEU A 68 18.70 -5.97 -9.76
CA LEU A 68 19.67 -6.43 -10.76
C LEU A 68 19.27 -7.76 -11.39
N ALA A 69 18.77 -8.71 -10.59
CA ALA A 69 18.42 -10.04 -11.06
C ALA A 69 17.01 -10.14 -11.66
N SER A 70 16.04 -9.38 -11.15
CA SER A 70 14.64 -9.46 -11.58
C SER A 70 14.23 -8.31 -12.51
N GLY A 71 15.05 -7.28 -12.64
CA GLY A 71 14.75 -6.14 -13.48
C GLY A 71 13.73 -5.17 -12.92
N PRO A 72 13.18 -4.29 -13.76
CA PRO A 72 12.21 -3.29 -13.33
C PRO A 72 10.86 -3.92 -12.99
N HIS A 73 10.24 -3.44 -11.93
CA HIS A 73 8.90 -3.85 -11.53
C HIS A 73 8.33 -2.86 -10.52
N CYS A 74 7.06 -3.01 -10.18
CA CYS A 74 6.44 -2.27 -9.10
C CYS A 74 6.24 -3.15 -7.87
N VAL A 75 6.20 -2.51 -6.71
CA VAL A 75 5.98 -3.19 -5.43
C VAL A 75 4.88 -2.47 -4.67
N ILE A 76 3.89 -3.22 -4.21
CA ILE A 76 2.94 -2.74 -3.23
C ILE A 76 3.62 -2.90 -1.87
N GLY A 77 3.99 -1.78 -1.25
CA GLY A 77 4.74 -1.77 0.01
C GLY A 77 3.86 -1.76 1.26
N GLY A 78 2.60 -1.40 1.12
CA GLY A 78 1.66 -1.39 2.23
C GLY A 78 0.23 -1.29 1.75
N LEU A 79 -0.67 -1.95 2.46
CA LEU A 79 -2.11 -1.87 2.22
C LEU A 79 -2.82 -2.00 3.57
N VAL A 80 -3.62 -1.01 3.89
CA VAL A 80 -4.37 -0.95 5.15
C VAL A 80 -5.81 -0.56 4.85
N VAL A 81 -6.77 -1.31 5.39
CA VAL A 81 -8.18 -0.96 5.34
C VAL A 81 -8.73 -0.96 6.77
N HIS A 82 -9.47 0.08 7.12
CA HIS A 82 -10.10 0.19 8.43
C HIS A 82 -10.97 -1.04 8.71
N ASP A 83 -10.90 -1.58 9.93
CA ASP A 83 -11.58 -2.83 10.31
C ASP A 83 -13.08 -2.82 10.01
N ASP A 84 -13.76 -1.69 10.20
CA ASP A 84 -15.18 -1.55 9.95
C ASP A 84 -15.56 -1.63 8.47
N TYR A 85 -14.57 -1.60 7.59
CA TYR A 85 -14.79 -1.57 6.14
C TYR A 85 -14.21 -2.80 5.43
N HIS A 86 -13.82 -3.83 6.16
CA HIS A 86 -13.40 -5.09 5.57
C HIS A 86 -14.53 -5.78 4.81
N ARG A 87 -14.19 -6.53 3.77
CA ARG A 87 -15.12 -7.30 2.92
C ARG A 87 -16.12 -6.43 2.17
N LYS A 88 -15.81 -5.15 1.96
CA LYS A 88 -16.65 -4.21 1.21
C LYS A 88 -16.02 -3.80 -0.13
N GLY A 89 -14.95 -4.47 -0.54
CA GLY A 89 -14.28 -4.22 -1.81
C GLY A 89 -13.27 -3.08 -1.79
N VAL A 90 -13.01 -2.48 -0.63
CA VAL A 90 -12.08 -1.34 -0.52
C VAL A 90 -10.66 -1.77 -0.86
N GLY A 91 -10.19 -2.88 -0.26
CA GLY A 91 -8.84 -3.40 -0.53
C GLY A 91 -8.64 -3.75 -2.00
N LYS A 92 -9.63 -4.41 -2.62
CA LYS A 92 -9.59 -4.73 -4.05
C LYS A 92 -9.46 -3.49 -4.92
N LYS A 93 -10.24 -2.45 -4.63
CA LYS A 93 -10.20 -1.20 -5.39
C LYS A 93 -8.88 -0.47 -5.22
N LEU A 94 -8.29 -0.50 -4.03
CA LEU A 94 -6.96 0.06 -3.79
C LEU A 94 -5.90 -0.69 -4.59
N VAL A 95 -5.95 -2.02 -4.60
CA VAL A 95 -5.02 -2.83 -5.40
C VAL A 95 -5.23 -2.54 -6.89
N ASP A 96 -6.46 -2.49 -7.38
CA ASP A 96 -6.75 -2.15 -8.77
C ASP A 96 -6.13 -0.80 -9.15
N GLN A 97 -6.19 0.18 -8.28
CA GLN A 97 -5.59 1.50 -8.50
C GLN A 97 -4.06 1.41 -8.58
N ALA A 98 -3.44 0.63 -7.69
CA ALA A 98 -1.99 0.41 -7.71
C ALA A 98 -1.55 -0.29 -9.00
N LEU A 99 -2.31 -1.28 -9.47
CA LEU A 99 -2.02 -1.97 -10.74
C LEU A 99 -2.17 -1.02 -11.93
N HIS A 100 -3.18 -0.16 -11.92
CA HIS A 100 -3.38 0.86 -12.95
C HIS A 100 -2.19 1.84 -13.00
N TRP A 101 -1.77 2.35 -11.84
CA TRP A 101 -0.61 3.22 -11.74
C TRP A 101 0.66 2.53 -12.26
N SER A 102 0.84 1.25 -11.93
CA SER A 102 2.00 0.47 -12.38
C SER A 102 2.03 0.35 -13.91
N ARG A 103 0.88 0.13 -14.55
CA ARG A 103 0.77 0.13 -16.02
C ARG A 103 1.11 1.47 -16.61
N GLN A 104 0.70 2.56 -15.97
CA GLN A 104 1.05 3.93 -16.40
C GLN A 104 2.56 4.18 -16.31
N GLN A 105 3.26 3.47 -15.41
CA GLN A 105 4.71 3.49 -15.30
C GLN A 105 5.38 2.53 -16.30
N CYS A 106 4.61 1.96 -17.22
CA CYS A 106 5.09 0.98 -18.22
C CYS A 106 5.66 -0.28 -17.59
N GLN A 107 5.13 -0.69 -16.43
CA GLN A 107 5.55 -1.90 -15.75
C GLN A 107 4.50 -2.99 -15.90
N HIS A 108 4.97 -4.24 -16.03
CA HIS A 108 4.11 -5.41 -16.25
C HIS A 108 4.20 -6.44 -15.13
N LEU A 109 5.07 -6.20 -14.15
CA LEU A 109 5.21 -7.05 -12.97
C LEU A 109 4.96 -6.21 -11.74
N VAL A 110 4.07 -6.69 -10.87
CA VAL A 110 3.81 -6.08 -9.56
C VAL A 110 3.96 -7.14 -8.49
N ARG A 111 4.81 -6.85 -7.52
CA ARG A 111 4.99 -7.70 -6.34
C ARG A 111 4.32 -7.06 -5.13
N VAL A 112 3.87 -7.89 -4.21
CA VAL A 112 3.42 -7.45 -2.90
C VAL A 112 4.17 -8.24 -1.85
N ARG A 113 4.60 -7.55 -0.79
CA ARG A 113 5.23 -8.18 0.36
C ARG A 113 4.21 -8.25 1.48
N CYS A 114 4.04 -9.43 2.05
CA CYS A 114 3.06 -9.69 3.08
C CYS A 114 3.72 -10.39 4.25
N ASN A 115 3.35 -9.99 5.47
CA ASN A 115 3.85 -10.65 6.67
C ASN A 115 3.37 -12.11 6.69
N MET A 116 4.28 -13.05 6.92
CA MET A 116 3.99 -14.48 6.94
C MET A 116 2.92 -14.86 7.98
N LYS A 117 2.79 -14.09 9.04
CA LYS A 117 1.79 -14.33 10.10
C LYS A 117 0.39 -13.86 9.72
N ARG A 118 0.25 -13.07 8.66
CA ARG A 118 -1.03 -12.51 8.21
C ARG A 118 -1.66 -13.38 7.13
N LYS A 119 -2.14 -14.56 7.52
CA LYS A 119 -2.67 -15.56 6.58
C LYS A 119 -3.90 -15.07 5.81
N GLU A 120 -4.74 -14.24 6.42
CA GLU A 120 -5.90 -13.65 5.73
C GLU A 120 -5.48 -12.78 4.55
N ALA A 121 -4.41 -12.02 4.72
CA ALA A 121 -3.87 -11.20 3.63
C ALA A 121 -3.32 -12.08 2.51
N HIS A 122 -2.71 -13.23 2.83
CA HIS A 122 -2.24 -14.18 1.81
C HIS A 122 -3.40 -14.65 0.92
N GLY A 123 -4.51 -15.07 1.52
CA GLY A 123 -5.70 -15.48 0.78
C GLY A 123 -6.28 -14.36 -0.07
N PHE A 124 -6.29 -13.14 0.45
CA PHE A 124 -6.76 -11.97 -0.26
C PHE A 124 -5.99 -11.75 -1.58
N TYR A 125 -4.65 -11.77 -1.52
CA TYR A 125 -3.84 -11.57 -2.71
C TYR A 125 -3.98 -12.70 -3.72
N VAL A 126 -4.06 -13.94 -3.27
CA VAL A 126 -4.27 -15.10 -4.15
C VAL A 126 -5.61 -14.96 -4.89
N GLN A 127 -6.67 -14.54 -4.20
CA GLN A 127 -7.98 -14.32 -4.83
C GLN A 127 -7.95 -13.21 -5.90
N LEU A 128 -7.05 -12.23 -5.74
CA LEU A 128 -6.88 -11.16 -6.73
C LEU A 128 -6.02 -11.57 -7.92
N GLY A 129 -5.50 -12.79 -7.95
CA GLY A 129 -4.70 -13.31 -9.04
C GLY A 129 -3.19 -13.27 -8.81
N PHE A 130 -2.74 -12.89 -7.61
CA PHE A 130 -1.31 -12.95 -7.29
C PHE A 130 -0.90 -14.40 -7.02
N THR A 131 0.30 -14.75 -7.44
CA THR A 131 0.90 -16.08 -7.21
C THR A 131 2.01 -15.95 -6.17
N GLU A 132 2.00 -16.81 -5.16
CA GLU A 132 3.08 -16.84 -4.19
C GLU A 132 4.38 -17.20 -4.88
N LYS A 133 5.41 -16.36 -4.71
CA LYS A 133 6.71 -16.55 -5.36
C LYS A 133 7.75 -17.13 -4.42
N LYS A 134 7.85 -16.59 -3.20
CA LYS A 134 8.87 -17.00 -2.22
C LYS A 134 8.56 -16.42 -0.85
N GLU A 135 9.24 -16.97 0.15
CA GLU A 135 9.27 -16.42 1.50
C GLU A 135 10.63 -15.77 1.73
N GLN A 136 10.65 -14.67 2.48
CA GLN A 136 11.90 -13.95 2.78
C GLN A 136 11.94 -13.54 4.24
N LYS A 137 13.16 -13.51 4.79
CA LYS A 137 13.45 -12.88 6.08
C LYS A 137 14.02 -11.51 5.82
N VAL A 138 13.66 -10.54 6.65
CA VAL A 138 14.17 -9.19 6.57
C VAL A 138 15.11 -8.95 7.74
N PHE A 139 16.32 -8.48 7.46
CA PHE A 139 17.31 -8.11 8.45
C PHE A 139 17.62 -6.62 8.29
N GLU A 140 17.84 -5.93 9.39
CA GLU A 140 18.21 -4.51 9.34
C GLU A 140 19.29 -4.18 10.35
N ILE A 141 20.04 -3.11 10.09
CA ILE A 141 21.05 -2.56 10.99
C ILE A 141 21.02 -1.04 10.85
N ASN A 142 21.09 -0.36 11.98
CA ASN A 142 21.28 1.10 11.99
C ASN A 142 22.76 1.43 11.88
N ILE A 143 23.10 2.37 11.03
CA ILE A 143 24.48 2.78 10.78
C ILE A 143 24.71 4.24 11.15
#